data_2004762e3d6574668ee1192b55130e1b
#
_entry.id   2004762e3d6574668ee1192b55130e1b
#
_cell.length_a   1.000
_cell.length_b   1.000
_cell.length_c   1.000
_cell.angle_alpha   90.00
_cell.angle_beta   90.00
_cell.angle_gamma   90.00
#
_symmetry.space_group_name_H-M   'P 1'
#
loop_
_entity.id
_entity.type
_entity.pdbx_description
1 polymer ?
#
loop_
_entity_poly.entity_id
_entity_poly.type
_entity_poly.pdbx_seq_one_letter_code
_entity_poly.pdbx_strand_id
1 'polypeptide(L)'
;MVIIGAGFGGLSCARKLTGADGVHVTVIDRNPYHLFAPLLYQVATGGLPDEDIAYSVRGAIPGVDFRRGEVVRMDIEGKTIRLDDGAIVPWDELVIATGSVSTTFGVPGVAEHAFQMKSIREANAIRIRLLTTYEEVDNGHRPREHLRVVVVGGGPTGVEVTGAVAELQRAMRREFPRISDAAHVTLVEAGPRILPMFSEKSSRHAKEELEELGASVLVNAAVDRMYPADVHLKSGEVLPAGTIMWAAGVSAPPQWTALGLTDRMNRLRVNDMLQLADDVWVIGDTACLEGPGGRPLPMIAPVAMQMGRHVARQIRAKVSGGSITAFAYKDKGQMATIGRRRAVVEAPGGIRLHGTPAWLAWLGLHVFYLAGGRNRVSVVANWMWNYIAWGIGPRPTIID
;
A
#
# COMPACT_ATOMS: atom_id res chain seq x y z
N MET A 1 -5.67 -24.65 -12.63
CA MET A 1 -5.90 -23.19 -12.73
C MET A 1 -4.69 -22.42 -12.24
N VAL A 2 -4.53 -21.18 -12.69
CA VAL A 2 -3.41 -20.32 -12.31
C VAL A 2 -3.90 -19.01 -11.68
N ILE A 3 -3.27 -18.57 -10.60
CA ILE A 3 -3.49 -17.27 -9.96
C ILE A 3 -2.20 -16.47 -10.07
N ILE A 4 -2.23 -15.31 -10.72
CA ILE A 4 -1.09 -14.39 -10.85
C ILE A 4 -1.18 -13.34 -9.75
N GLY A 5 -0.25 -13.40 -8.79
CA GLY A 5 -0.18 -12.50 -7.65
C GLY A 5 -0.65 -13.09 -6.34
N ALA A 6 0.20 -13.01 -5.30
CA ALA A 6 -0.06 -13.48 -3.94
C ALA A 6 -0.38 -12.32 -2.97
N GLY A 7 -0.97 -11.24 -3.50
CA GLY A 7 -1.50 -10.14 -2.70
C GLY A 7 -2.81 -10.49 -1.97
N PHE A 8 -3.50 -9.48 -1.46
CA PHE A 8 -4.76 -9.68 -0.70
C PHE A 8 -5.83 -10.44 -1.49
N GLY A 9 -5.99 -10.14 -2.80
CA GLY A 9 -6.95 -10.79 -3.67
C GLY A 9 -6.58 -12.23 -3.96
N GLY A 10 -5.36 -12.44 -4.48
CA GLY A 10 -4.87 -13.76 -4.89
C GLY A 10 -4.81 -14.76 -3.73
N LEU A 11 -4.26 -14.36 -2.56
CA LEU A 11 -4.28 -15.22 -1.37
C LEU A 11 -5.69 -15.54 -0.88
N SER A 12 -6.61 -14.57 -0.95
CA SER A 12 -8.01 -14.81 -0.55
C SER A 12 -8.70 -15.78 -1.49
N CYS A 13 -8.37 -15.75 -2.78
CA CYS A 13 -8.83 -16.68 -3.79
C CYS A 13 -8.23 -18.08 -3.56
N ALA A 14 -6.91 -18.19 -3.49
CA ALA A 14 -6.18 -19.45 -3.32
C ALA A 14 -6.64 -20.21 -2.07
N ARG A 15 -6.71 -19.53 -0.92
CA ARG A 15 -7.19 -20.13 0.36
C ARG A 15 -8.59 -20.70 0.28
N LYS A 16 -9.49 -20.11 -0.51
CA LYS A 16 -10.86 -20.59 -0.67
C LYS A 16 -10.95 -21.75 -1.67
N LEU A 17 -9.94 -21.93 -2.51
CA LEU A 17 -9.85 -23.03 -3.47
C LEU A 17 -9.02 -24.21 -2.94
N THR A 18 -8.26 -24.04 -1.86
CA THR A 18 -7.53 -25.13 -1.21
C THR A 18 -8.46 -26.29 -0.87
N GLY A 19 -8.10 -27.50 -1.34
CA GLY A 19 -8.89 -28.72 -1.11
C GLY A 19 -10.23 -28.76 -1.87
N ALA A 20 -10.42 -27.94 -2.90
CA ALA A 20 -11.61 -28.03 -3.75
C ALA A 20 -11.47 -29.19 -4.73
N ASP A 21 -12.47 -30.07 -4.75
CA ASP A 21 -12.46 -31.22 -5.68
C ASP A 21 -12.41 -30.76 -7.14
N GLY A 22 -11.59 -31.43 -7.94
CA GLY A 22 -11.39 -31.12 -9.35
C GLY A 22 -10.62 -29.83 -9.63
N VAL A 23 -10.06 -29.16 -8.62
CA VAL A 23 -9.33 -27.91 -8.78
C VAL A 23 -7.88 -28.03 -8.29
N HIS A 24 -6.94 -28.02 -9.22
CA HIS A 24 -5.51 -27.86 -8.91
C HIS A 24 -5.11 -26.39 -9.05
N VAL A 25 -4.54 -25.81 -7.98
CA VAL A 25 -4.21 -24.38 -7.91
C VAL A 25 -2.72 -24.15 -7.93
N THR A 26 -2.25 -23.34 -8.87
CA THR A 26 -0.88 -22.81 -8.89
C THR A 26 -0.91 -21.30 -8.69
N VAL A 27 -0.24 -20.79 -7.68
CA VAL A 27 -0.05 -19.35 -7.45
C VAL A 27 1.32 -18.94 -7.96
N ILE A 28 1.39 -17.89 -8.76
CA ILE A 28 2.63 -17.32 -9.30
C ILE A 28 2.80 -15.90 -8.76
N ASP A 29 3.93 -15.61 -8.13
CA ASP A 29 4.30 -14.26 -7.70
C ASP A 29 5.82 -14.08 -7.79
N ARG A 30 6.26 -12.86 -8.10
CA ARG A 30 7.68 -12.49 -8.11
C ARG A 30 8.31 -12.55 -6.73
N ASN A 31 7.52 -12.33 -5.66
CA ASN A 31 7.94 -12.40 -4.28
C ASN A 31 7.51 -13.71 -3.62
N PRO A 32 8.38 -14.38 -2.85
CA PRO A 32 8.01 -15.59 -2.12
C PRO A 32 7.20 -15.30 -0.83
N TYR A 33 6.81 -14.04 -0.61
CA TYR A 33 6.07 -13.59 0.57
C TYR A 33 4.88 -12.73 0.19
N HIS A 34 3.85 -12.82 1.01
CA HIS A 34 2.74 -11.86 1.05
C HIS A 34 3.14 -10.65 1.87
N LEU A 35 3.03 -9.46 1.29
CA LEU A 35 3.29 -8.20 1.96
C LEU A 35 2.01 -7.62 2.55
N PHE A 36 1.99 -7.37 3.86
CA PHE A 36 0.93 -6.63 4.50
C PHE A 36 1.18 -5.11 4.36
N ALA A 37 0.93 -4.60 3.16
CA ALA A 37 1.24 -3.23 2.76
C ALA A 37 0.67 -2.11 3.67
N PRO A 38 -0.46 -2.27 4.39
CA PRO A 38 -0.93 -1.22 5.31
C PRO A 38 0.05 -0.85 6.44
N LEU A 39 1.01 -1.70 6.77
CA LEU A 39 2.03 -1.40 7.79
C LEU A 39 3.40 -1.02 7.20
N LEU A 40 3.50 -0.88 5.88
CA LEU A 40 4.77 -0.62 5.20
C LEU A 40 5.40 0.72 5.61
N TYR A 41 4.58 1.75 5.89
CA TYR A 41 5.06 3.04 6.37
C TYR A 41 5.77 2.94 7.73
N GLN A 42 5.40 1.97 8.59
CA GLN A 42 6.09 1.73 9.86
C GLN A 42 7.48 1.11 9.67
N VAL A 43 7.65 0.28 8.64
CA VAL A 43 8.99 -0.20 8.24
C VAL A 43 9.83 0.98 7.73
N ALA A 44 9.26 1.81 6.86
CA ALA A 44 9.93 2.98 6.30
C ALA A 44 10.38 4.01 7.36
N THR A 45 9.75 4.04 8.53
CA THR A 45 10.09 4.95 9.64
C THR A 45 10.71 4.25 10.85
N GLY A 46 11.06 2.96 10.71
CA GLY A 46 11.71 2.18 11.76
C GLY A 46 10.81 1.75 12.92
N GLY A 47 9.50 1.85 12.76
CA GLY A 47 8.52 1.45 13.77
C GLY A 47 8.29 -0.06 13.85
N LEU A 48 8.55 -0.80 12.77
CA LEU A 48 8.45 -2.26 12.69
C LEU A 48 9.60 -2.85 11.87
N PRO A 49 10.08 -4.07 12.20
CA PRO A 49 10.92 -4.86 11.32
C PRO A 49 10.13 -5.29 10.07
N ASP A 50 10.81 -5.47 8.96
CA ASP A 50 10.18 -5.83 7.68
C ASP A 50 9.64 -7.26 7.64
N GLU A 51 10.28 -8.19 8.37
CA GLU A 51 9.79 -9.56 8.51
C GLU A 51 8.44 -9.66 9.24
N ASP A 52 8.07 -8.68 10.03
CA ASP A 52 6.79 -8.66 10.75
C ASP A 52 5.59 -8.46 9.83
N ILE A 53 5.80 -7.84 8.67
CA ILE A 53 4.75 -7.56 7.68
C ILE A 53 4.86 -8.42 6.43
N ALA A 54 5.88 -9.28 6.35
CA ALA A 54 6.09 -10.24 5.29
C ALA A 54 5.78 -11.67 5.77
N TYR A 55 4.94 -12.39 5.05
CA TYR A 55 4.58 -13.76 5.40
C TYR A 55 4.78 -14.68 4.21
N SER A 56 5.47 -15.82 4.41
CA SER A 56 5.73 -16.81 3.36
C SER A 56 4.43 -17.19 2.63
N VAL A 57 4.41 -17.08 1.31
CA VAL A 57 3.26 -17.49 0.49
C VAL A 57 2.98 -18.98 0.71
N ARG A 58 4.01 -19.85 0.70
CA ARG A 58 3.85 -21.29 0.92
C ARG A 58 3.23 -21.59 2.29
N GLY A 59 3.62 -20.85 3.33
CA GLY A 59 3.01 -20.96 4.66
C GLY A 59 1.59 -20.42 4.73
N ALA A 60 1.24 -19.47 3.86
CA ALA A 60 -0.08 -18.84 3.81
C ALA A 60 -1.15 -19.73 3.13
N ILE A 61 -0.74 -20.60 2.21
CA ILE A 61 -1.60 -21.46 1.36
C ILE A 61 -1.08 -22.89 1.31
N PRO A 62 -1.04 -23.62 2.44
CA PRO A 62 -0.59 -25.02 2.44
C PRO A 62 -1.49 -25.86 1.52
N GLY A 63 -0.87 -26.76 0.75
CA GLY A 63 -1.60 -27.58 -0.23
C GLY A 63 -1.89 -26.91 -1.57
N VAL A 64 -1.36 -25.70 -1.82
CA VAL A 64 -1.41 -25.00 -3.10
C VAL A 64 0.01 -24.90 -3.66
N ASP A 65 0.17 -25.13 -4.95
CA ASP A 65 1.46 -24.97 -5.60
C ASP A 65 1.83 -23.48 -5.69
N PHE A 66 3.05 -23.18 -5.27
CA PHE A 66 3.60 -21.83 -5.43
C PHE A 66 4.83 -21.86 -6.32
N ARG A 67 4.82 -21.03 -7.37
CA ARG A 67 5.94 -20.79 -8.25
C ARG A 67 6.37 -19.33 -8.14
N ARG A 68 7.64 -19.09 -7.80
CA ARG A 68 8.23 -17.76 -7.90
C ARG A 68 8.54 -17.46 -9.35
N GLY A 69 8.10 -16.30 -9.85
CA GLY A 69 8.35 -15.82 -11.21
C GLY A 69 7.52 -14.59 -11.53
N GLU A 70 7.95 -13.84 -12.51
CA GLU A 70 7.21 -12.69 -13.04
C GLU A 70 6.56 -13.06 -14.37
N VAL A 71 5.27 -12.76 -14.51
CA VAL A 71 4.54 -12.99 -15.78
C VAL A 71 4.87 -11.83 -16.72
N VAL A 72 5.55 -12.14 -17.82
CA VAL A 72 5.97 -11.16 -18.83
C VAL A 72 5.07 -11.13 -20.06
N ARG A 73 4.32 -12.21 -20.31
CA ARG A 73 3.38 -12.30 -21.44
C ARG A 73 2.21 -13.22 -21.09
N MET A 74 1.04 -12.89 -21.61
CA MET A 74 -0.16 -13.71 -21.54
C MET A 74 -0.72 -13.91 -22.95
N ASP A 75 -1.08 -15.15 -23.25
CA ASP A 75 -1.81 -15.55 -24.45
C ASP A 75 -3.16 -16.13 -24.01
N ILE A 76 -4.24 -15.35 -24.23
CA ILE A 76 -5.58 -15.75 -23.80
C ILE A 76 -6.11 -16.87 -24.69
N GLU A 77 -5.90 -16.80 -26.00
CA GLU A 77 -6.39 -17.80 -26.96
C GLU A 77 -5.67 -19.14 -26.78
N GLY A 78 -4.33 -19.09 -26.64
CA GLY A 78 -3.49 -20.27 -26.40
C GLY A 78 -3.54 -20.76 -24.95
N LYS A 79 -4.25 -20.09 -24.04
CA LYS A 79 -4.35 -20.41 -22.61
C LYS A 79 -2.98 -20.65 -21.93
N THR A 80 -2.03 -19.78 -22.20
CA THR A 80 -0.68 -19.86 -21.64
C THR A 80 -0.20 -18.52 -21.09
N ILE A 81 0.65 -18.56 -20.08
CA ILE A 81 1.46 -17.43 -19.63
C ILE A 81 2.94 -17.77 -19.75
N ARG A 82 3.76 -16.73 -20.07
CA ARG A 82 5.22 -16.84 -20.08
C ARG A 82 5.78 -16.10 -18.89
N LEU A 83 6.73 -16.73 -18.22
CA LEU A 83 7.46 -16.15 -17.09
C LEU A 83 8.79 -15.54 -17.56
N ASP A 84 9.40 -14.75 -16.68
CA ASP A 84 10.70 -14.09 -16.86
C ASP A 84 11.87 -15.08 -17.07
N ASP A 85 11.76 -16.30 -16.54
CA ASP A 85 12.71 -17.41 -16.78
C ASP A 85 12.49 -18.14 -18.12
N GLY A 86 11.53 -17.69 -18.94
CA GLY A 86 11.16 -18.28 -20.22
C GLY A 86 10.17 -19.44 -20.16
N ALA A 87 9.82 -19.91 -18.97
CA ALA A 87 8.88 -21.02 -18.82
C ALA A 87 7.47 -20.64 -19.27
N ILE A 88 6.79 -21.60 -19.90
CA ILE A 88 5.40 -21.49 -20.32
C ILE A 88 4.53 -22.29 -19.36
N VAL A 89 3.50 -21.68 -18.80
CA VAL A 89 2.56 -22.31 -17.87
C VAL A 89 1.18 -22.30 -18.51
N PRO A 90 0.59 -23.48 -18.79
CA PRO A 90 -0.79 -23.58 -19.29
C PRO A 90 -1.79 -23.41 -18.14
N TRP A 91 -3.02 -23.04 -18.50
CA TRP A 91 -4.10 -22.87 -17.55
C TRP A 91 -5.47 -23.21 -18.17
N ASP A 92 -6.41 -23.68 -17.35
CA ASP A 92 -7.82 -23.85 -17.72
C ASP A 92 -8.63 -22.63 -17.25
N GLU A 93 -8.34 -22.15 -16.03
CA GLU A 93 -8.90 -20.96 -15.43
C GLU A 93 -7.74 -20.05 -14.97
N LEU A 94 -7.80 -18.77 -15.30
CA LEU A 94 -6.80 -17.77 -14.95
C LEU A 94 -7.37 -16.68 -14.06
N VAL A 95 -6.67 -16.36 -12.97
CA VAL A 95 -7.00 -15.23 -12.09
C VAL A 95 -5.85 -14.22 -12.10
N ILE A 96 -6.10 -13.02 -12.60
CA ILE A 96 -5.16 -11.90 -12.60
C ILE A 96 -5.38 -11.09 -11.33
N ALA A 97 -4.42 -11.14 -10.40
CA ALA A 97 -4.44 -10.49 -9.09
C ALA A 97 -3.16 -9.72 -8.82
N THR A 98 -2.59 -9.09 -9.84
CA THR A 98 -1.26 -8.46 -9.82
C THR A 98 -1.19 -7.15 -9.03
N GLY A 99 -2.31 -6.67 -8.51
CA GLY A 99 -2.37 -5.49 -7.65
C GLY A 99 -2.06 -4.19 -8.37
N SER A 100 -1.36 -3.29 -7.69
CA SER A 100 -1.03 -1.96 -8.19
C SER A 100 0.45 -1.62 -8.00
N VAL A 101 0.93 -0.72 -8.85
CA VAL A 101 2.23 -0.06 -8.79
C VAL A 101 2.04 1.44 -8.57
N SER A 102 3.06 2.14 -8.11
CA SER A 102 3.02 3.61 -8.05
C SER A 102 2.96 4.20 -9.46
N THR A 103 2.24 5.30 -9.60
CA THR A 103 2.23 6.11 -10.83
C THR A 103 2.74 7.51 -10.56
N THR A 104 3.57 8.03 -11.45
CA THR A 104 4.13 9.38 -11.34
C THR A 104 3.18 10.44 -11.90
N PHE A 105 2.08 10.04 -12.53
CA PHE A 105 1.20 10.93 -13.32
C PHE A 105 1.93 11.78 -14.36
N GLY A 106 3.12 11.35 -14.79
CA GLY A 106 3.95 12.08 -15.73
C GLY A 106 4.62 13.33 -15.15
N VAL A 107 4.62 13.53 -13.84
CA VAL A 107 5.32 14.64 -13.19
C VAL A 107 6.82 14.45 -13.32
N PRO A 108 7.56 15.40 -13.96
CA PRO A 108 9.00 15.29 -14.17
C PRO A 108 9.78 15.18 -12.86
N GLY A 109 10.79 14.32 -12.85
CA GLY A 109 11.70 14.13 -11.72
C GLY A 109 11.17 13.22 -10.61
N VAL A 110 9.91 12.77 -10.66
CA VAL A 110 9.35 11.86 -9.63
C VAL A 110 10.03 10.50 -9.66
N ALA A 111 10.24 9.93 -10.85
CA ALA A 111 10.86 8.62 -10.98
C ALA A 111 12.32 8.61 -10.52
N GLU A 112 13.03 9.71 -10.71
CA GLU A 112 14.46 9.87 -10.44
C GLU A 112 14.76 10.31 -9.00
N HIS A 113 13.87 11.11 -8.39
CA HIS A 113 14.19 11.85 -7.16
C HIS A 113 13.27 11.53 -5.98
N ALA A 114 12.12 10.90 -6.21
CA ALA A 114 11.20 10.59 -5.14
C ALA A 114 11.20 9.09 -4.78
N PHE A 115 11.19 8.81 -3.48
CA PHE A 115 10.99 7.48 -2.96
C PHE A 115 9.51 7.07 -3.11
N GLN A 116 9.29 5.87 -3.61
CA GLN A 116 7.99 5.22 -3.62
C GLN A 116 7.89 4.23 -2.45
N MET A 117 6.68 3.77 -2.11
CA MET A 117 6.48 2.89 -0.96
C MET A 117 5.47 1.77 -1.32
N LYS A 118 5.91 0.81 -2.11
CA LYS A 118 5.13 -0.36 -2.56
C LYS A 118 5.78 -1.70 -2.24
N SER A 119 7.04 -1.70 -1.84
CA SER A 119 7.82 -2.88 -1.52
C SER A 119 8.63 -2.69 -0.24
N ILE A 120 9.04 -3.80 0.38
CA ILE A 120 9.96 -3.80 1.53
C ILE A 120 11.26 -3.11 1.18
N ARG A 121 11.80 -3.35 -0.02
CA ARG A 121 13.02 -2.72 -0.50
C ARG A 121 12.92 -1.20 -0.52
N GLU A 122 11.82 -0.67 -1.00
CA GLU A 122 11.58 0.79 -1.03
C GLU A 122 11.39 1.35 0.38
N ALA A 123 10.67 0.66 1.26
CA ALA A 123 10.51 1.08 2.65
C ALA A 123 11.85 1.11 3.40
N ASN A 124 12.69 0.10 3.23
CA ASN A 124 14.04 0.07 3.81
C ASN A 124 14.93 1.16 3.22
N ALA A 125 14.85 1.46 1.92
CA ALA A 125 15.59 2.56 1.31
C ALA A 125 15.18 3.92 1.91
N ILE A 126 13.88 4.14 2.18
CA ILE A 126 13.39 5.33 2.88
C ILE A 126 13.95 5.38 4.31
N ARG A 127 13.89 4.27 5.05
CA ARG A 127 14.41 4.18 6.41
C ARG A 127 15.90 4.54 6.48
N ILE A 128 16.71 3.91 5.63
CA ILE A 128 18.14 4.18 5.52
C ILE A 128 18.37 5.66 5.20
N ARG A 129 17.67 6.19 4.19
CA ARG A 129 17.78 7.60 3.78
C ARG A 129 17.47 8.55 4.93
N LEU A 130 16.37 8.35 5.63
CA LEU A 130 15.95 9.21 6.75
C LEU A 130 17.01 9.22 7.87
N LEU A 131 17.49 8.05 8.29
CA LEU A 131 18.44 7.93 9.40
C LEU A 131 19.84 8.42 9.02
N THR A 132 20.37 8.00 7.84
CA THR A 132 21.70 8.42 7.37
C THR A 132 21.78 9.93 7.19
N THR A 133 20.68 10.58 6.79
CA THR A 133 20.67 12.04 6.64
C THR A 133 20.97 12.77 7.94
N TYR A 134 20.51 12.27 9.10
CA TYR A 134 20.86 12.87 10.39
C TYR A 134 22.36 12.79 10.67
N GLU A 135 23.00 11.63 10.44
CA GLU A 135 24.44 11.46 10.60
C GLU A 135 25.24 12.36 9.65
N GLU A 136 24.84 12.43 8.38
CA GLU A 136 25.50 13.25 7.37
C GLU A 136 25.42 14.75 7.70
N VAL A 137 24.28 15.22 8.23
CA VAL A 137 24.09 16.62 8.61
C VAL A 137 24.83 16.94 9.91
N ASP A 138 24.81 16.07 10.92
CA ASP A 138 25.51 16.30 12.19
C ASP A 138 27.04 16.31 12.01
N ASN A 139 27.56 15.52 11.05
CA ASN A 139 28.96 15.51 10.64
C ASN A 139 29.34 16.65 9.67
N GLY A 140 28.41 17.51 9.29
CA GLY A 140 28.64 18.63 8.36
C GLY A 140 28.83 18.23 6.89
N HIS A 141 28.52 16.99 6.51
CA HIS A 141 28.62 16.51 5.13
C HIS A 141 27.47 16.96 4.25
N ARG A 142 26.34 17.35 4.87
CA ARG A 142 25.16 17.91 4.18
C ARG A 142 24.63 19.14 4.89
N PRO A 143 24.01 20.08 4.15
CA PRO A 143 23.30 21.21 4.74
C PRO A 143 22.09 20.76 5.57
N ARG A 144 21.74 21.56 6.58
CA ARG A 144 20.65 21.25 7.55
C ARG A 144 19.27 21.10 6.90
N GLU A 145 19.05 21.76 5.76
CA GLU A 145 17.82 21.68 4.95
C GLU A 145 17.54 20.25 4.46
N HIS A 146 18.57 19.38 4.38
CA HIS A 146 18.40 17.97 4.02
C HIS A 146 17.61 17.16 5.06
N LEU A 147 17.43 17.67 6.28
CA LEU A 147 16.52 17.07 7.28
C LEU A 147 15.03 17.32 6.97
N ARG A 148 14.72 18.16 5.98
CA ARG A 148 13.35 18.39 5.55
C ARG A 148 12.86 17.25 4.68
N VAL A 149 11.64 16.80 4.96
CA VAL A 149 10.96 15.74 4.22
C VAL A 149 9.72 16.30 3.56
N VAL A 150 9.53 16.05 2.27
CA VAL A 150 8.30 16.37 1.57
C VAL A 150 7.59 15.08 1.19
N VAL A 151 6.34 14.94 1.63
CA VAL A 151 5.44 13.83 1.27
C VAL A 151 4.40 14.36 0.30
N VAL A 152 4.28 13.76 -0.88
CA VAL A 152 3.33 14.19 -1.91
C VAL A 152 2.18 13.19 -2.01
N GLY A 153 0.96 13.69 -1.79
CA GLY A 153 -0.29 12.94 -1.83
C GLY A 153 -0.96 12.83 -0.46
N GLY A 154 -2.11 13.47 -0.31
CA GLY A 154 -2.90 13.54 0.93
C GLY A 154 -3.87 12.38 1.14
N GLY A 155 -3.68 11.24 0.46
CA GLY A 155 -4.42 10.00 0.72
C GLY A 155 -4.00 9.33 2.04
N PRO A 156 -4.63 8.18 2.41
CA PRO A 156 -4.30 7.48 3.66
C PRO A 156 -2.80 7.21 3.83
N THR A 157 -2.12 6.68 2.81
CA THR A 157 -0.68 6.40 2.86
C THR A 157 0.15 7.65 3.15
N GLY A 158 -0.16 8.78 2.48
CA GLY A 158 0.58 10.03 2.70
C GLY A 158 0.36 10.60 4.10
N VAL A 159 -0.86 10.52 4.63
CA VAL A 159 -1.18 10.95 6.00
C VAL A 159 -0.45 10.07 7.02
N GLU A 160 -0.50 8.74 6.86
CA GLU A 160 0.15 7.77 7.75
C GLU A 160 1.68 7.95 7.78
N VAL A 161 2.30 8.08 6.61
CA VAL A 161 3.76 8.28 6.55
C VAL A 161 4.18 9.65 7.07
N THR A 162 3.40 10.69 6.81
CA THR A 162 3.70 12.05 7.34
C THR A 162 3.69 12.07 8.85
N GLY A 163 2.67 11.48 9.47
CA GLY A 163 2.58 11.36 10.91
C GLY A 163 3.73 10.54 11.50
N ALA A 164 4.06 9.42 10.89
CA ALA A 164 5.16 8.55 11.33
C ALA A 164 6.53 9.26 11.19
N VAL A 165 6.76 10.03 10.11
CA VAL A 165 7.98 10.85 9.96
C VAL A 165 8.04 11.95 11.01
N ALA A 166 6.93 12.64 11.31
CA ALA A 166 6.89 13.66 12.35
C ALA A 166 7.23 13.07 13.74
N GLU A 167 6.72 11.87 14.04
CA GLU A 167 7.06 11.14 15.27
C GLU A 167 8.54 10.73 15.30
N LEU A 168 9.08 10.23 14.18
CA LEU A 168 10.51 9.92 14.06
C LEU A 168 11.37 11.15 14.28
N GLN A 169 11.07 12.28 13.63
CA GLN A 169 11.78 13.55 13.81
C GLN A 169 11.75 14.03 15.27
N ARG A 170 10.61 13.86 15.95
CA ARG A 170 10.52 14.16 17.39
C ARG A 170 11.41 13.24 18.25
N ALA A 171 11.53 11.97 17.91
CA ALA A 171 12.42 11.03 18.60
C ALA A 171 13.90 11.41 18.39
N MET A 172 14.27 11.77 17.16
CA MET A 172 15.65 12.13 16.80
C MET A 172 16.16 13.41 17.49
N ARG A 173 15.27 14.27 17.99
CA ARG A 173 15.67 15.48 18.76
C ARG A 173 16.56 15.18 19.96
N ARG A 174 16.46 13.99 20.54
CA ARG A 174 17.26 13.58 21.69
C ARG A 174 18.67 13.14 21.31
N GLU A 175 18.80 12.53 20.12
CA GLU A 175 20.11 12.06 19.62
C GLU A 175 20.90 13.16 18.94
N PHE A 176 20.18 14.01 18.20
CA PHE A 176 20.74 15.07 17.36
C PHE A 176 20.25 16.46 17.80
N PRO A 177 20.46 16.89 19.07
CA PRO A 177 19.90 18.12 19.62
C PRO A 177 20.39 19.38 18.90
N ARG A 178 21.59 19.32 18.27
CA ARG A 178 22.23 20.47 17.60
C ARG A 178 21.59 20.81 16.24
N ILE A 179 20.96 19.82 15.58
CA ILE A 179 20.47 19.96 14.19
C ILE A 179 18.97 19.71 14.03
N SER A 180 18.33 19.15 15.04
CA SER A 180 16.95 18.66 14.95
C SER A 180 15.89 19.76 14.83
N ASP A 181 16.23 21.03 15.10
CA ASP A 181 15.38 22.19 14.85
C ASP A 181 15.14 22.42 13.34
N ALA A 182 16.04 21.95 12.47
CA ALA A 182 15.91 22.01 11.02
C ALA A 182 15.02 20.89 10.45
N ALA A 183 14.79 19.82 11.22
CA ALA A 183 13.98 18.70 10.79
C ALA A 183 12.49 19.07 10.73
N HIS A 184 11.89 18.91 9.57
CA HIS A 184 10.48 19.23 9.34
C HIS A 184 9.90 18.33 8.24
N VAL A 185 8.63 17.95 8.36
CA VAL A 185 7.90 17.21 7.33
C VAL A 185 6.73 18.05 6.81
N THR A 186 6.61 18.12 5.49
CA THR A 186 5.52 18.80 4.78
C THR A 186 4.74 17.80 3.94
N LEU A 187 3.43 17.72 4.16
CA LEU A 187 2.49 16.98 3.32
C LEU A 187 1.92 17.93 2.26
N VAL A 188 2.05 17.55 1.00
CA VAL A 188 1.57 18.30 -0.16
C VAL A 188 0.41 17.55 -0.82
N GLU A 189 -0.74 18.19 -0.96
CA GLU A 189 -1.93 17.64 -1.62
C GLU A 189 -2.44 18.59 -2.70
N ALA A 190 -2.65 18.06 -3.90
CA ALA A 190 -3.15 18.84 -5.03
C ALA A 190 -4.62 19.25 -4.88
N GLY A 191 -5.40 18.47 -4.16
CA GLY A 191 -6.81 18.74 -3.90
C GLY A 191 -7.05 19.73 -2.74
N PRO A 192 -8.32 20.10 -2.52
CA PRO A 192 -8.67 21.07 -1.49
C PRO A 192 -8.60 20.53 -0.06
N ARG A 193 -8.38 19.24 0.13
CA ARG A 193 -8.29 18.62 1.46
C ARG A 193 -7.56 17.27 1.40
N ILE A 194 -6.92 16.89 2.49
CA ILE A 194 -6.36 15.54 2.67
C ILE A 194 -7.50 14.54 2.93
N LEU A 195 -7.23 13.25 2.79
CA LEU A 195 -8.21 12.15 2.96
C LEU A 195 -9.51 12.43 2.18
N PRO A 196 -9.46 12.65 0.86
CA PRO A 196 -10.62 13.09 0.09
C PRO A 196 -11.79 12.10 0.11
N MET A 197 -11.54 10.83 0.42
CA MET A 197 -12.56 9.78 0.54
C MET A 197 -13.32 9.82 1.88
N PHE A 198 -12.77 10.51 2.89
CA PHE A 198 -13.41 10.69 4.20
C PHE A 198 -14.33 11.91 4.20
N SER A 199 -15.18 12.03 5.21
CA SER A 199 -15.98 13.24 5.43
C SER A 199 -15.09 14.45 5.66
N GLU A 200 -15.61 15.66 5.40
CA GLU A 200 -14.87 16.90 5.65
C GLU A 200 -14.45 17.04 7.11
N LYS A 201 -15.29 16.56 8.04
CA LYS A 201 -14.98 16.58 9.47
C LYS A 201 -13.76 15.73 9.79
N SER A 202 -13.70 14.49 9.29
CA SER A 202 -12.55 13.59 9.51
C SER A 202 -11.30 14.10 8.80
N SER A 203 -11.44 14.68 7.60
CA SER A 203 -10.34 15.30 6.86
C SER A 203 -9.74 16.50 7.63
N ARG A 204 -10.58 17.38 8.16
CA ARG A 204 -10.14 18.52 8.96
C ARG A 204 -9.43 18.07 10.24
N HIS A 205 -10.04 17.13 10.97
CA HIS A 205 -9.43 16.57 12.18
C HIS A 205 -8.07 15.94 11.89
N ALA A 206 -7.94 15.18 10.79
CA ALA A 206 -6.67 14.59 10.40
C ALA A 206 -5.59 15.64 10.09
N LYS A 207 -5.97 16.76 9.47
CA LYS A 207 -5.06 17.89 9.23
C LYS A 207 -4.61 18.53 10.54
N GLU A 208 -5.54 18.86 11.44
CA GLU A 208 -5.25 19.44 12.74
C GLU A 208 -4.30 18.54 13.55
N GLU A 209 -4.54 17.24 13.58
CA GLU A 209 -3.68 16.25 14.26
C GLU A 209 -2.26 16.17 13.67
N LEU A 210 -2.10 16.26 12.34
CA LEU A 210 -0.77 16.31 11.71
C LEU A 210 -0.03 17.60 12.08
N GLU A 211 -0.73 18.74 12.07
CA GLU A 211 -0.16 20.04 12.43
C GLU A 211 0.26 20.09 13.91
N GLU A 212 -0.52 19.49 14.82
CA GLU A 212 -0.15 19.31 16.22
C GLU A 212 1.06 18.38 16.43
N LEU A 213 1.27 17.41 15.54
CA LEU A 213 2.49 16.59 15.51
C LEU A 213 3.71 17.38 15.02
N GLY A 214 3.52 18.57 14.46
CA GLY A 214 4.56 19.46 13.96
C GLY A 214 4.81 19.33 12.45
N ALA A 215 3.92 18.68 11.71
CA ALA A 215 3.96 18.65 10.25
C ALA A 215 3.30 19.90 9.65
N SER A 216 3.69 20.30 8.45
CA SER A 216 2.94 21.25 7.62
C SER A 216 2.04 20.52 6.64
N VAL A 217 0.82 21.00 6.42
CA VAL A 217 -0.12 20.43 5.44
C VAL A 217 -0.53 21.48 4.42
N LEU A 218 -0.03 21.34 3.19
CA LEU A 218 -0.33 22.20 2.06
C LEU A 218 -1.39 21.53 1.18
N VAL A 219 -2.55 22.14 1.08
CA VAL A 219 -3.65 21.74 0.18
C VAL A 219 -3.75 22.71 -0.99
N ASN A 220 -4.43 22.32 -2.09
CA ASN A 220 -4.42 23.02 -3.37
C ASN A 220 -3.00 23.28 -3.90
N ALA A 221 -2.06 22.41 -3.55
CA ALA A 221 -0.64 22.52 -3.80
C ALA A 221 -0.19 21.41 -4.78
N ALA A 222 -0.49 21.58 -6.05
CA ALA A 222 -0.08 20.61 -7.09
C ALA A 222 1.40 20.74 -7.40
N VAL A 223 2.10 19.60 -7.42
CA VAL A 223 3.50 19.53 -7.81
C VAL A 223 3.62 19.72 -9.33
N ASP A 224 4.57 20.55 -9.76
CA ASP A 224 4.95 20.75 -11.15
C ASP A 224 6.09 19.80 -11.55
N ARG A 225 7.18 19.78 -10.77
CA ARG A 225 8.36 18.94 -10.98
C ARG A 225 9.16 18.76 -9.70
N MET A 226 10.13 17.82 -9.75
CA MET A 226 11.05 17.53 -8.65
C MET A 226 12.50 17.55 -9.10
N TYR A 227 13.37 17.93 -8.15
CA TYR A 227 14.82 17.87 -8.27
C TYR A 227 15.41 17.12 -7.08
N PRO A 228 16.72 16.81 -7.05
CA PRO A 228 17.34 16.03 -5.98
C PRO A 228 17.15 16.57 -4.55
N ALA A 229 16.94 17.91 -4.42
CA ALA A 229 16.88 18.59 -3.13
C ALA A 229 15.68 19.54 -2.97
N ASP A 230 14.74 19.54 -3.90
CA ASP A 230 13.56 20.41 -3.83
C ASP A 230 12.38 19.90 -4.67
N VAL A 231 11.17 20.38 -4.29
CA VAL A 231 9.90 20.13 -4.97
C VAL A 231 9.33 21.47 -5.41
N HIS A 232 9.08 21.61 -6.71
CA HIS A 232 8.46 22.81 -7.29
C HIS A 232 6.96 22.61 -7.42
N LEU A 233 6.21 23.55 -6.87
CA LEU A 233 4.75 23.59 -6.99
C LEU A 233 4.32 24.39 -8.21
N LYS A 234 3.13 24.09 -8.74
CA LYS A 234 2.54 24.87 -9.85
C LYS A 234 2.24 26.33 -9.49
N SER A 235 2.20 26.66 -8.21
CA SER A 235 2.09 28.04 -7.71
C SER A 235 3.37 28.87 -7.92
N GLY A 236 4.51 28.23 -8.22
CA GLY A 236 5.83 28.83 -8.25
C GLY A 236 6.60 28.71 -6.93
N GLU A 237 5.98 28.22 -5.87
CA GLU A 237 6.65 27.95 -4.60
C GLU A 237 7.62 26.77 -4.74
N VAL A 238 8.77 26.87 -4.06
CA VAL A 238 9.80 25.84 -4.01
C VAL A 238 9.97 25.34 -2.58
N LEU A 239 9.83 24.06 -2.37
CA LEU A 239 9.96 23.40 -1.07
C LEU A 239 11.29 22.65 -1.01
N PRO A 240 12.26 23.11 -0.21
CA PRO A 240 13.51 22.36 0.01
C PRO A 240 13.22 21.01 0.68
N ALA A 241 13.86 19.94 0.20
CA ALA A 241 13.65 18.58 0.71
C ALA A 241 14.88 17.71 0.52
N GLY A 242 15.47 17.20 1.59
CA GLY A 242 16.52 16.19 1.50
C GLY A 242 15.96 14.79 1.21
N THR A 243 14.66 14.58 1.52
CA THR A 243 13.95 13.34 1.20
C THR A 243 12.56 13.68 0.65
N ILE A 244 12.25 13.15 -0.53
CA ILE A 244 10.96 13.33 -1.18
C ILE A 244 10.27 11.96 -1.25
N MET A 245 9.03 11.87 -0.75
CA MET A 245 8.24 10.64 -0.77
C MET A 245 7.00 10.83 -1.63
N TRP A 246 6.78 9.93 -2.59
CA TRP A 246 5.64 9.98 -3.49
C TRP A 246 4.56 8.99 -3.06
N ALA A 247 3.46 9.51 -2.54
CA ALA A 247 2.26 8.77 -2.12
C ALA A 247 0.99 9.19 -2.89
N ALA A 248 1.15 9.91 -4.02
CA ALA A 248 0.05 10.59 -4.70
C ALA A 248 -0.84 9.65 -5.54
N GLY A 249 -0.41 8.44 -5.86
CA GLY A 249 -1.28 7.58 -6.64
C GLY A 249 -0.71 6.23 -7.04
N VAL A 250 -1.63 5.39 -7.45
CA VAL A 250 -1.37 4.02 -7.90
C VAL A 250 -2.09 3.74 -9.21
N SER A 251 -1.55 2.83 -10.00
CA SER A 251 -2.20 2.28 -11.19
C SER A 251 -2.02 0.76 -11.22
N ALA A 252 -2.80 0.06 -12.03
CA ALA A 252 -2.47 -1.33 -12.33
C ALA A 252 -1.15 -1.40 -13.12
N PRO A 253 -0.43 -2.54 -13.07
CA PRO A 253 0.80 -2.72 -13.81
C PRO A 253 0.63 -2.47 -15.31
N PRO A 254 1.55 -1.73 -15.97
CA PRO A 254 1.38 -1.29 -17.35
C PRO A 254 1.39 -2.42 -18.39
N GLN A 255 1.90 -3.60 -18.04
CA GLN A 255 1.93 -4.76 -18.95
C GLN A 255 0.55 -5.18 -19.47
N TRP A 256 -0.52 -4.85 -18.75
CA TRP A 256 -1.90 -5.17 -19.15
C TRP A 256 -2.49 -4.21 -20.18
N THR A 257 -1.85 -3.06 -20.42
CA THR A 257 -2.31 -2.09 -21.43
C THR A 257 -2.27 -2.67 -22.85
N ALA A 258 -1.38 -3.62 -23.11
CA ALA A 258 -1.28 -4.31 -24.40
C ALA A 258 -2.57 -5.08 -24.78
N LEU A 259 -3.45 -5.38 -23.82
CA LEU A 259 -4.74 -6.01 -24.09
C LEU A 259 -5.80 -5.04 -24.63
N GLY A 260 -5.55 -3.72 -24.60
CA GLY A 260 -6.48 -2.71 -25.11
C GLY A 260 -7.80 -2.54 -24.32
N LEU A 261 -7.92 -3.24 -23.19
CA LEU A 261 -9.15 -3.31 -22.36
C LEU A 261 -8.99 -2.58 -21.02
N THR A 262 -8.16 -1.56 -20.97
CA THR A 262 -7.84 -0.86 -19.71
C THR A 262 -8.57 0.48 -19.57
N ASP A 263 -8.69 0.95 -18.33
CA ASP A 263 -9.06 2.33 -18.01
C ASP A 263 -7.83 3.25 -17.93
N ARG A 264 -8.03 4.51 -17.57
CA ARG A 264 -6.97 5.52 -17.41
C ARG A 264 -5.94 5.21 -16.32
N MET A 265 -6.25 4.24 -15.42
CA MET A 265 -5.35 3.77 -14.35
C MET A 265 -4.75 2.40 -14.70
N ASN A 266 -4.76 2.02 -15.98
CA ASN A 266 -4.32 0.74 -16.53
C ASN A 266 -5.08 -0.48 -15.97
N ARG A 267 -6.23 -0.29 -15.29
CA ARG A 267 -7.01 -1.39 -14.75
C ARG A 267 -7.79 -2.07 -15.86
N LEU A 268 -7.80 -3.40 -15.85
CA LEU A 268 -8.56 -4.21 -16.79
C LEU A 268 -10.07 -4.09 -16.52
N ARG A 269 -10.82 -3.66 -17.52
CA ARG A 269 -12.28 -3.58 -17.46
C ARG A 269 -12.86 -4.98 -17.43
N VAL A 270 -13.69 -5.26 -16.43
CA VAL A 270 -14.35 -6.55 -16.24
C VAL A 270 -15.86 -6.40 -16.26
N ASN A 271 -16.54 -7.51 -16.55
CA ASN A 271 -17.99 -7.60 -16.37
C ASN A 271 -18.35 -7.67 -14.86
N ASP A 272 -19.63 -7.68 -14.55
CA ASP A 272 -20.17 -7.75 -13.17
C ASP A 272 -19.81 -9.07 -12.44
N MET A 273 -19.42 -10.11 -13.16
CA MET A 273 -18.92 -11.37 -12.58
C MET A 273 -17.41 -11.36 -12.30
N LEU A 274 -16.70 -10.26 -12.60
CA LEU A 274 -15.23 -10.09 -12.51
C LEU A 274 -14.48 -10.83 -13.63
N GLN A 275 -15.10 -11.05 -14.78
CA GLN A 275 -14.46 -11.70 -15.91
C GLN A 275 -13.99 -10.69 -16.95
N LEU A 276 -12.81 -10.96 -17.53
CA LEU A 276 -12.27 -10.34 -18.74
C LEU A 276 -12.65 -11.17 -19.98
N ALA A 277 -12.70 -12.49 -19.82
CA ALA A 277 -13.13 -13.51 -20.76
C ALA A 277 -13.67 -14.71 -19.96
N ASP A 278 -14.30 -15.67 -20.60
CA ASP A 278 -15.01 -16.80 -19.95
C ASP A 278 -14.16 -17.55 -18.90
N ASP A 279 -12.86 -17.70 -19.13
CA ASP A 279 -11.94 -18.43 -18.25
C ASP A 279 -10.90 -17.50 -17.63
N VAL A 280 -11.06 -16.16 -17.76
CA VAL A 280 -10.10 -15.15 -17.28
C VAL A 280 -10.80 -14.18 -16.31
N TRP A 281 -10.39 -14.25 -15.07
CA TRP A 281 -10.89 -13.44 -13.95
C TRP A 281 -9.87 -12.36 -13.58
N VAL A 282 -10.33 -11.17 -13.21
CA VAL A 282 -9.46 -10.10 -12.73
C VAL A 282 -9.98 -9.59 -11.40
N ILE A 283 -9.09 -9.47 -10.41
CA ILE A 283 -9.44 -9.10 -9.05
C ILE A 283 -8.48 -8.08 -8.42
N GLY A 284 -8.98 -7.38 -7.42
CA GLY A 284 -8.20 -6.38 -6.67
C GLY A 284 -7.91 -5.13 -7.47
N ASP A 285 -6.78 -4.50 -7.20
CA ASP A 285 -6.41 -3.21 -7.79
C ASP A 285 -6.24 -3.25 -9.31
N THR A 286 -6.02 -4.44 -9.88
CA THR A 286 -5.92 -4.65 -11.33
C THR A 286 -7.28 -4.59 -12.02
N ALA A 287 -8.38 -4.85 -11.30
CA ALA A 287 -9.73 -4.88 -11.85
C ALA A 287 -10.37 -3.48 -11.87
N CYS A 288 -10.99 -3.13 -12.98
CA CYS A 288 -11.90 -2.00 -13.10
C CYS A 288 -13.34 -2.52 -13.18
N LEU A 289 -14.01 -2.58 -12.04
CA LEU A 289 -15.43 -2.86 -11.94
C LEU A 289 -16.17 -1.58 -11.52
N GLU A 290 -17.21 -1.23 -12.23
CA GLU A 290 -18.08 -0.11 -11.86
C GLU A 290 -18.91 -0.49 -10.62
N GLY A 291 -18.84 0.36 -9.60
CA GLY A 291 -19.65 0.26 -8.42
C GLY A 291 -20.90 1.14 -8.46
N PRO A 292 -21.61 1.28 -7.34
CA PRO A 292 -22.75 2.19 -7.23
C PRO A 292 -22.43 3.61 -7.67
N GLY A 293 -23.27 4.20 -8.51
CA GLY A 293 -23.07 5.55 -9.05
C GLY A 293 -22.10 5.66 -10.22
N GLY A 294 -21.75 4.55 -10.90
CA GLY A 294 -20.91 4.54 -12.10
C GLY A 294 -19.43 4.87 -11.85
N ARG A 295 -19.00 4.83 -10.60
CA ARG A 295 -17.59 5.01 -10.24
C ARG A 295 -16.91 3.66 -10.04
N PRO A 296 -15.69 3.48 -10.54
CA PRO A 296 -14.94 2.26 -10.28
C PRO A 296 -14.72 2.03 -8.78
N LEU A 297 -14.77 0.75 -8.36
CA LEU A 297 -14.46 0.39 -6.99
C LEU A 297 -13.04 0.83 -6.60
N PRO A 298 -12.82 1.20 -5.32
CA PRO A 298 -11.51 1.68 -4.86
C PRO A 298 -10.49 0.56 -4.81
N MET A 299 -9.21 0.93 -5.03
CA MET A 299 -8.04 0.03 -4.97
C MET A 299 -7.62 -0.17 -3.51
N ILE A 300 -8.37 -0.95 -2.76
CA ILE A 300 -8.16 -1.22 -1.33
C ILE A 300 -8.26 -2.70 -1.00
N ALA A 301 -7.55 -3.12 0.05
CA ALA A 301 -7.50 -4.52 0.47
C ALA A 301 -8.87 -5.18 0.72
N PRO A 302 -9.88 -4.52 1.35
CA PRO A 302 -11.21 -5.10 1.50
C PRO A 302 -11.92 -5.46 0.20
N VAL A 303 -11.78 -4.64 -0.85
CA VAL A 303 -12.30 -4.93 -2.20
C VAL A 303 -11.59 -6.14 -2.77
N ALA A 304 -10.26 -6.14 -2.79
CA ALA A 304 -9.45 -7.23 -3.32
C ALA A 304 -9.78 -8.59 -2.64
N MET A 305 -9.87 -8.61 -1.30
CA MET A 305 -10.21 -9.82 -0.55
C MET A 305 -11.64 -10.32 -0.84
N GLN A 306 -12.60 -9.43 -1.00
CA GLN A 306 -13.98 -9.81 -1.33
C GLN A 306 -14.07 -10.35 -2.76
N MET A 307 -13.42 -9.71 -3.73
CA MET A 307 -13.31 -10.19 -5.11
C MET A 307 -12.65 -11.58 -5.16
N GLY A 308 -11.53 -11.79 -4.48
CA GLY A 308 -10.83 -13.07 -4.45
C GLY A 308 -11.71 -14.21 -3.89
N ARG A 309 -12.42 -13.95 -2.78
CA ARG A 309 -13.36 -14.93 -2.21
C ARG A 309 -14.57 -15.19 -3.11
N HIS A 310 -15.01 -14.19 -3.83
CA HIS A 310 -16.10 -14.32 -4.78
C HIS A 310 -15.68 -15.20 -5.97
N VAL A 311 -14.59 -14.86 -6.65
CA VAL A 311 -14.08 -15.60 -7.81
C VAL A 311 -13.81 -17.06 -7.45
N ALA A 312 -13.24 -17.33 -6.27
CA ALA A 312 -13.07 -18.72 -5.82
C ALA A 312 -14.40 -19.51 -5.73
N ARG A 313 -15.49 -18.87 -5.29
CA ARG A 313 -16.83 -19.51 -5.29
C ARG A 313 -17.35 -19.73 -6.70
N GLN A 314 -17.15 -18.76 -7.61
CA GLN A 314 -17.59 -18.88 -8.98
C GLN A 314 -16.87 -20.01 -9.72
N ILE A 315 -15.53 -20.12 -9.53
CA ILE A 315 -14.75 -21.21 -10.13
C ILE A 315 -15.21 -22.58 -9.59
N ARG A 316 -15.43 -22.71 -8.27
CA ARG A 316 -16.00 -23.95 -7.70
C ARG A 316 -17.38 -24.28 -8.28
N ALA A 317 -18.25 -23.29 -8.39
CA ALA A 317 -19.58 -23.47 -9.00
C ALA A 317 -19.45 -23.96 -10.46
N LYS A 318 -18.59 -23.29 -11.26
CA LYS A 318 -18.33 -23.65 -12.67
C LYS A 318 -17.83 -25.10 -12.81
N VAL A 319 -16.86 -25.51 -11.98
CA VAL A 319 -16.30 -26.89 -11.98
C VAL A 319 -17.39 -27.92 -11.60
N SER A 320 -18.32 -27.57 -10.72
CA SER A 320 -19.44 -28.43 -10.31
C SER A 320 -20.66 -28.35 -11.25
N GLY A 321 -20.57 -27.67 -12.40
CA GLY A 321 -21.68 -27.49 -13.35
C GLY A 321 -22.77 -26.51 -12.88
N GLY A 322 -22.48 -25.69 -11.88
CA GLY A 322 -23.38 -24.64 -11.37
C GLY A 322 -23.26 -23.31 -12.13
N SER A 323 -24.15 -22.40 -11.85
CA SER A 323 -24.16 -21.05 -12.43
C SER A 323 -23.28 -20.08 -11.65
N ILE A 324 -22.66 -19.14 -12.36
CA ILE A 324 -21.89 -18.02 -11.78
C ILE A 324 -22.83 -16.83 -11.49
N THR A 325 -22.44 -15.98 -10.55
CA THR A 325 -23.25 -14.84 -10.08
C THR A 325 -22.43 -13.55 -10.08
N ALA A 326 -23.13 -12.41 -10.19
CA ALA A 326 -22.50 -11.10 -10.12
C ALA A 326 -21.85 -10.81 -8.77
N PHE A 327 -20.78 -10.04 -8.78
CA PHE A 327 -20.09 -9.57 -7.59
C PHE A 327 -20.79 -8.34 -7.00
N ALA A 328 -21.01 -8.35 -5.70
CA ALA A 328 -21.49 -7.20 -4.95
C ALA A 328 -20.51 -6.85 -3.82
N TYR A 329 -19.93 -5.66 -3.90
CA TYR A 329 -19.04 -5.16 -2.83
C TYR A 329 -19.86 -4.76 -1.61
N LYS A 330 -19.45 -5.25 -0.45
CA LYS A 330 -19.96 -4.79 0.85
C LYS A 330 -18.93 -3.84 1.44
N ASP A 331 -19.28 -2.57 1.48
CA ASP A 331 -18.43 -1.55 2.08
C ASP A 331 -18.17 -1.89 3.57
N LYS A 332 -16.92 -1.77 3.98
CA LYS A 332 -16.45 -2.01 5.36
C LYS A 332 -16.07 -0.72 6.07
N GLY A 333 -16.27 0.41 5.40
CA GLY A 333 -15.76 1.70 5.83
C GLY A 333 -14.28 1.88 5.55
N GLN A 334 -13.72 2.92 6.14
CA GLN A 334 -12.34 3.34 5.92
C GLN A 334 -11.72 3.84 7.20
N MET A 335 -10.41 3.73 7.29
CA MET A 335 -9.64 4.20 8.44
C MET A 335 -8.24 4.63 8.01
N ALA A 336 -7.69 5.59 8.74
CA ALA A 336 -6.30 6.01 8.60
C ALA A 336 -5.75 6.39 9.97
N THR A 337 -4.53 5.95 10.26
CA THR A 337 -3.80 6.45 11.42
C THR A 337 -3.04 7.72 11.06
N ILE A 338 -2.86 8.60 12.04
CA ILE A 338 -2.15 9.86 11.87
C ILE A 338 -0.88 9.84 12.72
N GLY A 339 -0.94 9.12 13.81
CA GLY A 339 0.14 8.95 14.75
C GLY A 339 -0.32 8.18 15.98
N ARG A 340 0.52 8.14 17.00
CA ARG A 340 0.21 7.46 18.25
C ARG A 340 -1.01 8.07 18.92
N ARG A 341 -2.07 7.24 19.17
CA ARG A 341 -3.38 7.62 19.71
C ARG A 341 -4.17 8.59 18.83
N ARG A 342 -3.77 8.74 17.57
CA ARG A 342 -4.36 9.64 16.59
C ARG A 342 -4.76 8.87 15.34
N ALA A 343 -6.03 8.78 15.07
CA ALA A 343 -6.59 8.11 13.90
C ALA A 343 -7.99 8.62 13.57
N VAL A 344 -8.46 8.32 12.39
CA VAL A 344 -9.84 8.53 11.95
C VAL A 344 -10.41 7.23 11.41
N VAL A 345 -11.65 6.94 11.77
CA VAL A 345 -12.42 5.77 11.31
C VAL A 345 -13.80 6.23 10.89
N GLU A 346 -14.22 5.80 9.72
CA GLU A 346 -15.60 5.93 9.25
C GLU A 346 -16.11 4.53 8.87
N ALA A 347 -17.06 4.02 9.64
CA ALA A 347 -17.65 2.71 9.45
C ALA A 347 -19.08 2.80 8.89
N PRO A 348 -19.59 1.74 8.25
CA PRO A 348 -20.98 1.68 7.80
C PRO A 348 -21.96 2.03 8.91
N GLY A 349 -23.10 2.60 8.54
CA GLY A 349 -24.09 3.08 9.52
C GLY A 349 -23.81 4.45 10.11
N GLY A 350 -22.84 5.19 9.56
CA GLY A 350 -22.54 6.57 9.98
C GLY A 350 -21.66 6.68 11.21
N ILE A 351 -21.07 5.56 11.68
CA ILE A 351 -20.17 5.55 12.83
C ILE A 351 -18.87 6.25 12.46
N ARG A 352 -18.49 7.27 13.25
CA ARG A 352 -17.23 8.00 13.08
C ARG A 352 -16.49 8.03 14.42
N LEU A 353 -15.24 7.60 14.40
CA LEU A 353 -14.35 7.64 15.55
C LEU A 353 -13.13 8.48 15.22
N HIS A 354 -12.61 9.19 16.22
CA HIS A 354 -11.40 10.00 16.13
C HIS A 354 -10.51 9.75 17.35
N GLY A 355 -9.21 10.08 17.24
CA GLY A 355 -8.26 9.99 18.35
C GLY A 355 -8.01 8.56 18.83
N THR A 356 -7.90 8.37 20.15
CA THR A 356 -7.53 7.07 20.78
C THR A 356 -8.52 5.93 20.47
N PRO A 357 -9.86 6.09 20.51
CA PRO A 357 -10.79 5.02 20.13
C PRO A 357 -10.61 4.56 18.67
N ALA A 358 -10.44 5.50 17.75
CA ALA A 358 -10.18 5.21 16.35
C ALA A 358 -8.85 4.47 16.16
N TRP A 359 -7.83 4.90 16.89
CA TRP A 359 -6.50 4.28 16.87
C TRP A 359 -6.51 2.85 17.40
N LEU A 360 -7.23 2.55 18.51
CA LEU A 360 -7.40 1.19 19.01
C LEU A 360 -8.15 0.29 18.02
N ALA A 361 -9.20 0.82 17.37
CA ALA A 361 -9.93 0.10 16.32
C ALA A 361 -9.00 -0.20 15.12
N TRP A 362 -8.15 0.77 14.73
CA TRP A 362 -7.17 0.61 13.66
C TRP A 362 -6.15 -0.49 14.01
N LEU A 363 -5.56 -0.48 15.24
CA LEU A 363 -4.63 -1.51 15.71
C LEU A 363 -5.26 -2.91 15.66
N GLY A 364 -6.45 -3.05 16.25
CA GLY A 364 -7.15 -4.35 16.32
C GLY A 364 -7.46 -4.92 14.94
N LEU A 365 -7.93 -4.07 14.00
CA LEU A 365 -8.23 -4.50 12.64
C LEU A 365 -6.98 -4.94 11.89
N HIS A 366 -5.88 -4.21 12.01
CA HIS A 366 -4.63 -4.52 11.30
C HIS A 366 -4.00 -5.81 11.82
N VAL A 367 -3.99 -6.05 13.15
CA VAL A 367 -3.56 -7.33 13.73
C VAL A 367 -4.47 -8.48 13.27
N PHE A 368 -5.78 -8.26 13.21
CA PHE A 368 -6.72 -9.29 12.76
C PHE A 368 -6.44 -9.72 11.30
N TYR A 369 -6.17 -8.77 10.39
CA TYR A 369 -5.90 -9.08 8.98
C TYR A 369 -4.45 -9.48 8.69
N LEU A 370 -3.52 -9.23 9.60
CA LEU A 370 -2.12 -9.63 9.45
C LEU A 370 -2.00 -11.15 9.33
N ALA A 371 -1.26 -11.61 8.33
CA ALA A 371 -1.03 -13.03 8.11
C ALA A 371 0.01 -13.60 9.09
N GLY A 372 -0.23 -14.83 9.58
CA GLY A 372 0.69 -15.55 10.46
C GLY A 372 0.55 -15.20 11.94
N GLY A 373 0.44 -16.23 12.79
CA GLY A 373 0.32 -16.06 14.25
C GLY A 373 1.56 -15.42 14.87
N ARG A 374 2.76 -15.84 14.43
CA ARG A 374 4.05 -15.25 14.84
C ARG A 374 4.10 -13.76 14.56
N ASN A 375 3.77 -13.35 13.32
CA ASN A 375 3.81 -11.95 12.90
C ASN A 375 2.84 -11.08 13.73
N ARG A 376 1.65 -11.60 14.05
CA ARG A 376 0.70 -10.90 14.94
C ARG A 376 1.27 -10.65 16.32
N VAL A 377 1.88 -11.67 16.92
CA VAL A 377 2.51 -11.55 18.25
C VAL A 377 3.67 -10.58 18.21
N SER A 378 4.54 -10.69 17.19
CA SER A 378 5.70 -9.80 17.01
C SER A 378 5.29 -8.35 16.83
N VAL A 379 4.32 -8.05 15.95
CA VAL A 379 3.81 -6.68 15.75
C VAL A 379 3.23 -6.11 17.05
N VAL A 380 2.41 -6.89 17.78
CA VAL A 380 1.84 -6.43 19.06
C VAL A 380 2.95 -6.17 20.08
N ALA A 381 3.93 -7.07 20.20
CA ALA A 381 5.06 -6.89 21.12
C ALA A 381 5.90 -5.66 20.76
N ASN A 382 6.22 -5.45 19.47
CA ASN A 382 6.93 -4.27 18.98
C ASN A 382 6.13 -2.98 19.24
N TRP A 383 4.83 -2.98 19.01
CA TRP A 383 4.00 -1.83 19.34
C TRP A 383 3.96 -1.55 20.85
N MET A 384 3.78 -2.57 21.68
CA MET A 384 3.82 -2.41 23.14
C MET A 384 5.17 -1.85 23.59
N TRP A 385 6.28 -2.41 23.11
CA TRP A 385 7.62 -1.92 23.40
C TRP A 385 7.80 -0.47 22.97
N ASN A 386 7.49 -0.14 21.74
CA ASN A 386 7.59 1.20 21.20
C ASN A 386 6.71 2.19 21.97
N TYR A 387 5.51 1.78 22.46
CA TYR A 387 4.62 2.66 23.21
C TYR A 387 5.03 2.86 24.67
N ILE A 388 5.68 1.88 25.29
CA ILE A 388 6.20 1.98 26.68
C ILE A 388 7.58 2.64 26.68
N ALA A 389 8.47 2.19 25.79
CA ALA A 389 9.88 2.60 25.76
C ALA A 389 10.16 3.78 24.81
N TRP A 390 9.14 4.40 24.21
CA TRP A 390 9.30 5.50 23.26
C TRP A 390 10.07 6.66 23.91
N GLY A 391 11.35 6.81 23.48
CA GLY A 391 12.28 7.77 24.04
C GLY A 391 13.15 7.27 25.19
N ILE A 392 13.08 5.98 25.58
CA ILE A 392 13.94 5.34 26.57
C ILE A 392 14.68 4.12 25.98
N GLY A 393 14.09 3.45 24.98
CA GLY A 393 14.62 2.24 24.35
C GLY A 393 15.62 2.48 23.22
N PRO A 394 16.26 1.42 22.70
CA PRO A 394 17.14 1.49 21.54
C PRO A 394 16.33 1.96 20.32
N ARG A 395 16.93 2.83 19.55
CA ARG A 395 16.32 3.47 18.38
C ARG A 395 16.57 2.68 17.13
N PRO A 396 15.83 2.97 16.03
CA PRO A 396 16.12 2.36 14.74
C PRO A 396 17.59 2.64 14.40
N THR A 397 18.40 1.59 14.27
CA THR A 397 19.78 1.69 13.81
C THR A 397 19.83 1.48 12.31
N ILE A 398 20.83 2.10 11.68
CA ILE A 398 21.19 1.81 10.28
C ILE A 398 21.80 0.42 10.29
N ILE A 399 21.24 -0.50 9.54
CA ILE A 399 21.84 -1.80 9.23
C ILE A 399 22.01 -1.79 7.72
N ASP A 400 23.29 -1.78 7.30
CA ASP A 400 23.69 -1.85 5.88
C ASP A 400 23.29 -3.18 5.22
#